data_b4069f17a53cebb059a0ba471320c0cd
#
_entry.id   b4069f17a53cebb059a0ba471320c0cd
#
_cell.length_a   1.000
_cell.length_b   1.000
_cell.length_c   1.000
_cell.angle_alpha   90.00
_cell.angle_beta   90.00
_cell.angle_gamma   90.00
#
_symmetry.space_group_name_H-M   'P 1'
#
loop_
_entity.id
_entity.type
_entity.pdbx_description
1 polymer ?
#
loop_
_entity_poly.entity_id
_entity_poly.type
_entity_poly.pdbx_seq_one_letter_code
_entity_poly.pdbx_strand_id
1 'polypeptide(L)'
;MKKLLSLLLAGLLALSVTIPALAAPAGEAEQAAWTLYHYGLFQGLSTDERDFPVFGLDQVPTRAQGVTMLVRLLGKEETALNGTWTTPFTDVPDWAAPYIGYAYDQGLTVGVSADRFAPNAPIRATEYLTLVLRALGYSSGEDFAWDQAWNLTDELGVTDGSYGPKTTAFDRGDVAWISLRALDAKDKKTKRTLRTTLKLKSDVDQCVWEETWQSCLKDQMVFSFAPAEGSPRTYTKFTVDSAWANGQPCQIKQFSTKRDVTSQLKKYPKDTRDAVGSETFALVYLTYDEAAVLAAATETVEDNGHTYPVIKFQMNVTGTLAGSPAVKEKAEMAYYILGYWGEEYAKS
;
A
#
# COMPACT_ATOMS: atom_id res chain seq x y z
N MET A 1 -61.96 35.36 26.54
CA MET A 1 -61.14 34.14 26.78
C MET A 1 -60.01 34.12 25.76
N LYS A 2 -58.88 34.69 26.12
CA LYS A 2 -57.69 34.81 25.25
C LYS A 2 -56.71 33.70 25.64
N LYS A 3 -56.40 32.82 24.73
CA LYS A 3 -55.38 31.77 24.92
C LYS A 3 -54.02 32.39 24.55
N LEU A 4 -53.10 32.45 25.51
CA LEU A 4 -51.69 32.74 25.31
C LEU A 4 -51.04 31.51 24.68
N LEU A 5 -50.40 31.73 23.55
CA LEU A 5 -49.57 30.73 22.89
C LEU A 5 -48.09 31.03 23.28
N SER A 6 -47.52 30.19 24.11
CA SER A 6 -46.09 30.28 24.46
C SER A 6 -45.25 29.61 23.39
N LEU A 7 -44.47 30.41 22.68
CA LEU A 7 -43.42 29.91 21.81
C LEU A 7 -42.20 29.54 22.66
N LEU A 8 -41.88 28.26 22.74
CA LEU A 8 -40.63 27.72 23.20
C LEU A 8 -39.66 27.69 22.01
N LEU A 9 -38.74 28.62 21.99
CA LEU A 9 -37.63 28.65 21.02
C LEU A 9 -36.54 27.70 21.56
N ALA A 10 -36.54 26.45 21.10
CA ALA A 10 -35.44 25.54 21.38
C ALA A 10 -34.27 25.87 20.46
N GLY A 11 -33.27 26.56 21.03
CA GLY A 11 -32.00 26.79 20.35
C GLY A 11 -31.26 25.47 20.17
N LEU A 12 -31.23 24.92 18.95
CA LEU A 12 -30.30 23.87 18.57
C LEU A 12 -28.90 24.52 18.47
N LEU A 13 -28.07 24.31 19.52
CA LEU A 13 -26.63 24.51 19.37
C LEU A 13 -26.13 23.33 18.50
N ALA A 14 -25.97 23.58 17.20
CA ALA A 14 -25.19 22.71 16.35
C ALA A 14 -23.71 22.83 16.78
N LEU A 15 -23.24 21.91 17.60
CA LEU A 15 -21.80 21.67 17.73
C LEU A 15 -21.33 21.20 16.36
N SER A 16 -20.79 22.12 15.56
CA SER A 16 -19.98 21.76 14.40
C SER A 16 -18.69 21.15 14.92
N VAL A 17 -18.68 19.82 15.04
CA VAL A 17 -17.43 19.06 15.13
C VAL A 17 -16.76 19.25 13.78
N THR A 18 -15.82 20.18 13.71
CA THR A 18 -14.90 20.25 12.58
C THR A 18 -14.01 19.04 12.66
N ILE A 19 -14.39 17.94 11.98
CA ILE A 19 -13.48 16.86 11.65
C ILE A 19 -12.41 17.52 10.79
N PRO A 20 -11.11 17.50 11.18
CA PRO A 20 -10.07 17.94 10.27
C PRO A 20 -10.23 17.10 8.99
N ALA A 21 -10.34 17.77 7.85
CA ALA A 21 -10.38 17.07 6.58
C ALA A 21 -9.04 16.32 6.44
N LEU A 22 -9.09 15.00 6.58
CA LEU A 22 -8.02 14.13 6.10
C LEU A 22 -7.97 14.37 4.59
N ALA A 23 -6.84 14.84 4.09
CA ALA A 23 -6.72 15.24 2.69
C ALA A 23 -6.73 14.01 1.77
N ALA A 24 -6.18 12.86 2.19
CA ALA A 24 -6.30 11.58 1.47
C ALA A 24 -7.44 10.73 2.05
N PRO A 25 -8.29 10.11 1.21
CA PRO A 25 -9.32 9.17 1.68
C PRO A 25 -8.69 8.00 2.43
N ALA A 26 -9.30 7.61 3.55
CA ALA A 26 -8.85 6.46 4.33
C ALA A 26 -8.86 5.19 3.45
N GLY A 27 -7.75 4.47 3.42
CA GLY A 27 -7.54 3.28 2.58
C GLY A 27 -6.86 3.58 1.23
N GLU A 28 -7.12 4.70 0.58
CA GLU A 28 -6.45 5.06 -0.67
C GLU A 28 -4.97 5.41 -0.45
N ALA A 29 -4.64 6.01 0.68
CA ALA A 29 -3.26 6.32 1.04
C ALA A 29 -2.43 5.03 1.24
N GLU A 30 -3.01 4.01 1.87
CA GLU A 30 -2.34 2.72 2.05
C GLU A 30 -2.14 2.01 0.71
N GLN A 31 -3.17 1.96 -0.12
CA GLN A 31 -3.07 1.39 -1.47
C GLN A 31 -2.02 2.13 -2.32
N ALA A 32 -1.98 3.46 -2.23
CA ALA A 32 -0.99 4.26 -2.94
C ALA A 32 0.44 3.95 -2.46
N ALA A 33 0.65 3.82 -1.14
CA ALA A 33 1.95 3.47 -0.58
C ALA A 33 2.42 2.09 -1.03
N TRP A 34 1.55 1.08 -1.02
CA TRP A 34 1.85 -0.24 -1.53
C TRP A 34 2.19 -0.24 -3.02
N THR A 35 1.37 0.43 -3.83
CA THR A 35 1.60 0.54 -5.28
C THR A 35 2.96 1.18 -5.59
N LEU A 36 3.27 2.30 -4.93
CA LEU A 36 4.55 2.98 -5.11
C LEU A 36 5.73 2.16 -4.56
N TYR A 37 5.54 1.43 -3.45
CA TYR A 37 6.54 0.51 -2.91
C TYR A 37 6.89 -0.60 -3.92
N HIS A 38 5.89 -1.18 -4.57
CA HIS A 38 6.07 -2.19 -5.61
C HIS A 38 6.82 -1.64 -6.83
N TYR A 39 6.64 -0.37 -7.16
CA TYR A 39 7.43 0.31 -8.19
C TYR A 39 8.86 0.66 -7.73
N GLY A 40 9.18 0.50 -6.46
CA GLY A 40 10.44 0.95 -5.87
C GLY A 40 10.54 2.48 -5.69
N LEU A 41 9.39 3.17 -5.73
CA LEU A 41 9.29 4.64 -5.67
C LEU A 41 8.92 5.18 -4.29
N PHE A 42 8.55 4.31 -3.35
CA PHE A 42 8.23 4.67 -1.97
C PHE A 42 8.79 3.62 -1.01
N GLN A 43 9.17 4.03 0.19
CA GLN A 43 9.76 3.13 1.18
C GLN A 43 9.10 3.31 2.55
N GLY A 44 9.05 2.20 3.32
CA GLY A 44 8.71 2.24 4.73
C GLY A 44 9.76 2.98 5.56
N LEU A 45 9.40 3.34 6.78
CA LEU A 45 10.30 3.89 7.81
C LEU A 45 11.16 2.78 8.42
N SER A 46 10.62 1.58 8.48
CA SER A 46 11.22 0.35 8.97
C SER A 46 10.53 -0.84 8.32
N THR A 47 10.92 -2.04 8.70
CA THR A 47 10.16 -3.26 8.44
C THR A 47 9.58 -3.79 9.74
N ASP A 48 8.45 -4.49 9.66
CA ASP A 48 7.89 -5.25 10.77
C ASP A 48 8.68 -6.56 10.99
N GLU A 49 8.31 -7.34 11.99
CA GLU A 49 8.93 -8.65 12.29
C GLU A 49 8.81 -9.69 11.15
N ARG A 50 8.04 -9.38 10.12
CA ARG A 50 7.76 -10.19 8.94
C ARG A 50 8.38 -9.62 7.66
N ASP A 51 9.31 -8.66 7.79
CA ASP A 51 9.97 -7.95 6.69
C ASP A 51 9.01 -7.10 5.80
N PHE A 52 7.78 -6.78 6.27
CA PHE A 52 6.92 -5.85 5.56
C PHE A 52 7.25 -4.41 5.88
N PRO A 53 7.12 -3.49 4.90
CA PRO A 53 7.35 -2.09 5.14
C PRO A 53 6.31 -1.51 6.11
N VAL A 54 6.78 -0.85 7.16
CA VAL A 54 5.96 0.00 8.02
C VAL A 54 6.01 1.40 7.44
N PHE A 55 4.95 1.80 6.74
CA PHE A 55 4.94 3.08 6.01
C PHE A 55 4.82 4.30 6.91
N GLY A 56 4.23 4.18 8.11
CA GLY A 56 4.00 5.29 9.04
C GLY A 56 3.16 6.40 8.39
N LEU A 57 2.05 6.03 7.75
CA LEU A 57 1.26 6.93 6.89
C LEU A 57 0.68 8.12 7.65
N ASP A 58 0.44 7.96 8.94
CA ASP A 58 -0.06 8.99 9.88
C ASP A 58 1.03 9.95 10.41
N GLN A 59 2.29 9.72 10.05
CA GLN A 59 3.39 10.56 10.51
C GLN A 59 3.58 11.76 9.60
N VAL A 60 3.76 12.93 10.24
CA VAL A 60 4.07 14.17 9.53
C VAL A 60 5.52 14.13 9.04
N PRO A 61 5.77 14.16 7.72
CA PRO A 61 7.11 14.13 7.19
C PRO A 61 7.83 15.47 7.36
N THR A 62 9.13 15.40 7.55
CA THR A 62 9.98 16.60 7.50
C THR A 62 10.21 17.03 6.05
N ARG A 63 10.68 18.26 5.85
CA ARG A 63 11.03 18.79 4.53
C ARG A 63 12.11 17.94 3.83
N ALA A 64 13.11 17.47 4.59
CA ALA A 64 14.13 16.57 4.05
C ALA A 64 13.53 15.24 3.60
N GLN A 65 12.61 14.66 4.39
CA GLN A 65 11.90 13.43 4.01
C GLN A 65 11.00 13.66 2.78
N GLY A 66 10.30 14.79 2.70
CA GLY A 66 9.48 15.13 1.54
C GLY A 66 10.28 15.20 0.24
N VAL A 67 11.46 15.83 0.27
CA VAL A 67 12.36 15.86 -0.90
C VAL A 67 12.90 14.46 -1.23
N THR A 68 13.28 13.68 -0.22
CA THR A 68 13.73 12.29 -0.43
C THR A 68 12.65 11.45 -1.11
N MET A 69 11.40 11.54 -0.65
CA MET A 69 10.27 10.84 -1.26
C MET A 69 10.02 11.30 -2.70
N LEU A 70 10.13 12.60 -2.99
CA LEU A 70 10.04 13.11 -4.35
C LEU A 70 11.17 12.56 -5.26
N VAL A 71 12.41 12.56 -4.81
CA VAL A 71 13.55 12.04 -5.59
C VAL A 71 13.36 10.55 -5.90
N ARG A 72 12.83 9.78 -4.96
CA ARG A 72 12.43 8.37 -5.18
C ARG A 72 11.31 8.26 -6.20
N LEU A 73 10.26 9.06 -6.08
CA LEU A 73 9.15 9.12 -7.03
C LEU A 73 9.64 9.35 -8.47
N LEU A 74 10.67 10.16 -8.64
CA LEU A 74 11.29 10.43 -9.94
C LEU A 74 12.19 9.29 -10.44
N GLY A 75 12.38 8.21 -9.67
CA GLY A 75 13.30 7.12 -9.98
C GLY A 75 14.75 7.56 -10.01
N LYS A 76 15.11 8.58 -9.20
CA LYS A 76 16.43 9.23 -9.21
C LYS A 76 17.25 9.01 -7.93
N GLU A 77 16.83 8.09 -7.08
CA GLU A 77 17.55 7.80 -5.83
C GLU A 77 19.00 7.39 -6.08
N GLU A 78 19.24 6.45 -6.98
CA GLU A 78 20.61 6.01 -7.33
C GLU A 78 21.44 7.16 -7.93
N THR A 79 20.84 7.98 -8.78
CA THR A 79 21.47 9.17 -9.34
C THR A 79 21.86 10.17 -8.24
N ALA A 80 20.96 10.40 -7.29
CA ALA A 80 21.20 11.31 -6.17
C ALA A 80 22.33 10.80 -5.27
N LEU A 81 22.29 9.51 -4.90
CA LEU A 81 23.28 8.91 -4.00
C LEU A 81 24.69 8.81 -4.60
N ASN A 82 24.80 8.55 -5.90
CA ASN A 82 26.08 8.39 -6.58
C ASN A 82 26.64 9.69 -7.18
N GLY A 83 25.85 10.78 -7.15
CA GLY A 83 26.27 12.10 -7.65
C GLY A 83 27.05 12.91 -6.64
N THR A 84 27.69 13.98 -7.13
CA THR A 84 28.31 15.00 -6.30
C THR A 84 27.55 16.31 -6.48
N TRP A 85 26.93 16.77 -5.40
CA TRP A 85 26.03 17.91 -5.43
C TRP A 85 26.54 19.03 -4.55
N THR A 86 26.38 20.26 -4.99
CA THR A 86 26.72 21.46 -4.20
C THR A 86 25.46 22.28 -3.95
N THR A 87 25.25 22.68 -2.72
CA THR A 87 24.15 23.57 -2.33
C THR A 87 24.67 24.71 -1.48
N PRO A 88 23.99 25.85 -1.42
CA PRO A 88 24.33 26.93 -0.51
C PRO A 88 23.91 26.64 0.95
N PHE A 89 23.16 25.55 1.21
CA PHE A 89 22.52 25.29 2.49
C PHE A 89 23.54 24.78 3.52
N THR A 90 23.55 25.38 4.70
CA THR A 90 24.48 25.07 5.79
C THR A 90 23.89 24.16 6.88
N ASP A 91 22.59 23.85 6.79
CA ASP A 91 21.82 23.11 7.82
C ASP A 91 21.35 21.72 7.34
N VAL A 92 21.87 21.22 6.25
CA VAL A 92 21.47 19.92 5.69
C VAL A 92 22.25 18.80 6.38
N PRO A 93 21.58 17.78 6.97
CA PRO A 93 22.29 16.65 7.55
C PRO A 93 22.83 15.71 6.46
N ASP A 94 23.91 14.99 6.78
CA ASP A 94 24.64 14.14 5.83
C ASP A 94 23.75 13.15 5.09
N TRP A 95 22.81 12.50 5.78
CA TRP A 95 21.91 11.53 5.16
C TRP A 95 21.01 12.13 4.07
N ALA A 96 20.64 13.41 4.21
CA ALA A 96 19.74 14.09 3.28
C ALA A 96 20.51 14.88 2.19
N ALA A 97 21.81 15.10 2.39
CA ALA A 97 22.62 15.92 1.49
C ALA A 97 22.59 15.44 0.02
N PRO A 98 22.64 14.15 -0.31
CA PRO A 98 22.56 13.69 -1.69
C PRO A 98 21.21 14.02 -2.33
N TYR A 99 20.11 13.83 -1.61
CA TYR A 99 18.75 14.07 -2.11
C TYR A 99 18.45 15.55 -2.29
N ILE A 100 18.79 16.35 -1.27
CA ILE A 100 18.57 17.81 -1.31
C ILE A 100 19.50 18.44 -2.34
N GLY A 101 20.73 17.96 -2.45
CA GLY A 101 21.69 18.41 -3.45
C GLY A 101 21.22 18.15 -4.87
N TYR A 102 20.77 16.93 -5.16
CA TYR A 102 20.14 16.59 -6.44
C TYR A 102 18.93 17.47 -6.73
N ALA A 103 18.00 17.59 -5.75
CA ALA A 103 16.79 18.37 -5.94
C ALA A 103 17.05 19.86 -6.17
N TYR A 104 18.09 20.42 -5.54
CA TYR A 104 18.52 21.79 -5.76
C TYR A 104 19.12 21.97 -7.15
N ASP A 105 20.03 21.10 -7.57
CA ASP A 105 20.66 21.11 -8.91
C ASP A 105 19.61 21.02 -10.03
N GLN A 106 18.58 20.21 -9.84
CA GLN A 106 17.47 20.05 -10.78
C GLN A 106 16.39 21.16 -10.66
N GLY A 107 16.58 22.15 -9.82
CA GLY A 107 15.63 23.25 -9.63
C GLY A 107 14.30 22.86 -8.97
N LEU A 108 14.24 21.68 -8.33
CA LEU A 108 13.04 21.18 -7.64
C LEU A 108 12.82 21.91 -6.32
N THR A 109 13.88 22.35 -5.65
CA THR A 109 13.83 23.12 -4.40
C THR A 109 14.75 24.32 -4.42
N VAL A 110 14.41 25.34 -3.63
CA VAL A 110 15.20 26.58 -3.48
C VAL A 110 15.56 26.91 -2.03
N GLY A 111 15.21 26.03 -1.09
CA GLY A 111 15.36 26.28 0.35
C GLY A 111 14.31 27.24 0.92
N VAL A 112 14.49 27.63 2.16
CA VAL A 112 13.65 28.62 2.86
C VAL A 112 14.31 30.00 2.91
N SER A 113 15.63 30.05 2.74
CA SER A 113 16.43 31.27 2.56
C SER A 113 17.64 30.95 1.67
N ALA A 114 18.47 31.95 1.44
CA ALA A 114 19.65 31.81 0.59
C ALA A 114 20.63 30.69 1.07
N ASP A 115 20.72 30.45 2.36
CA ASP A 115 21.68 29.55 3.00
C ASP A 115 21.03 28.48 3.90
N ARG A 116 19.69 28.39 3.92
CA ARG A 116 18.94 27.48 4.79
C ARG A 116 17.90 26.68 4.05
N PHE A 117 17.88 25.37 4.34
CA PHE A 117 16.88 24.43 3.84
C PHE A 117 15.76 24.16 4.83
N ALA A 118 16.01 24.22 6.14
CA ALA A 118 15.17 23.80 7.25
C ALA A 118 14.75 22.32 7.18
N PRO A 119 15.72 21.38 7.16
CA PRO A 119 15.48 19.96 6.88
C PRO A 119 14.52 19.27 7.86
N ASN A 120 14.53 19.67 9.12
CA ASN A 120 13.75 19.08 10.21
C ASN A 120 12.37 19.72 10.41
N ALA A 121 12.07 20.81 9.71
CA ALA A 121 10.76 21.43 9.77
C ALA A 121 9.71 20.50 9.12
N PRO A 122 8.47 20.43 9.65
CA PRO A 122 7.39 19.73 8.97
C PRO A 122 7.17 20.30 7.56
N ILE A 123 7.01 19.42 6.57
CA ILE A 123 6.61 19.86 5.24
C ILE A 123 5.10 20.11 5.20
N ARG A 124 4.68 21.18 4.55
CA ARG A 124 3.26 21.50 4.36
C ARG A 124 2.77 20.96 3.01
N ALA A 125 1.46 20.74 2.88
CA ALA A 125 0.82 20.33 1.64
C ALA A 125 1.29 21.16 0.44
N THR A 126 1.18 22.50 0.53
CA THR A 126 1.56 23.40 -0.56
C THR A 126 3.05 23.30 -0.94
N GLU A 127 3.92 23.00 0.02
CA GLU A 127 5.35 22.81 -0.24
C GLU A 127 5.60 21.52 -1.03
N TYR A 128 4.95 20.42 -0.65
CA TYR A 128 5.08 19.16 -1.39
C TYR A 128 4.45 19.26 -2.79
N LEU A 129 3.26 19.86 -2.91
CA LEU A 129 2.62 20.10 -4.20
C LEU A 129 3.50 20.98 -5.11
N THR A 130 4.17 22.01 -4.55
CA THR A 130 5.16 22.80 -5.30
C THR A 130 6.32 21.95 -5.83
N LEU A 131 6.85 21.02 -5.02
CA LEU A 131 7.89 20.09 -5.47
C LEU A 131 7.40 19.21 -6.62
N VAL A 132 6.19 18.66 -6.52
CA VAL A 132 5.57 17.83 -7.56
C VAL A 132 5.37 18.63 -8.85
N LEU A 133 4.83 19.85 -8.77
CA LEU A 133 4.63 20.71 -9.95
C LEU A 133 5.95 21.04 -10.66
N ARG A 134 7.02 21.36 -9.90
CA ARG A 134 8.33 21.58 -10.47
C ARG A 134 8.88 20.32 -11.15
N ALA A 135 8.67 19.13 -10.55
CA ALA A 135 9.06 17.88 -11.15
C ALA A 135 8.28 17.57 -12.45
N LEU A 136 7.07 18.09 -12.59
CA LEU A 136 6.26 18.05 -13.81
C LEU A 136 6.59 19.18 -14.80
N GLY A 137 7.64 19.99 -14.52
CA GLY A 137 8.14 21.05 -15.42
C GLY A 137 7.38 22.36 -15.35
N TYR A 138 6.57 22.59 -14.30
CA TYR A 138 5.90 23.86 -14.07
C TYR A 138 6.74 24.78 -13.18
N SER A 139 6.69 26.07 -13.44
CA SER A 139 7.50 27.11 -12.78
C SER A 139 6.66 27.90 -11.77
N SER A 140 7.13 27.97 -10.52
CA SER A 140 6.54 28.85 -9.52
C SER A 140 6.76 30.31 -9.91
N GLY A 141 5.70 31.11 -9.83
CA GLY A 141 5.69 32.51 -10.24
C GLY A 141 5.26 32.73 -11.70
N GLU A 142 5.38 31.73 -12.58
CA GLU A 142 4.88 31.78 -13.96
C GLU A 142 3.58 30.99 -14.13
N ASP A 143 3.58 29.73 -13.70
CA ASP A 143 2.44 28.82 -13.91
C ASP A 143 1.52 28.75 -12.70
N PHE A 144 2.07 28.94 -11.51
CA PHE A 144 1.32 28.86 -10.25
C PHE A 144 1.96 29.72 -9.15
N ALA A 145 1.15 30.14 -8.18
CA ALA A 145 1.63 30.73 -6.94
C ALA A 145 1.99 29.58 -5.97
N TRP A 146 3.21 29.62 -5.41
CA TRP A 146 3.71 28.53 -4.55
C TRP A 146 2.85 28.29 -3.30
N ASP A 147 2.19 29.32 -2.80
CA ASP A 147 1.28 29.27 -1.66
C ASP A 147 -0.15 28.83 -2.04
N GLN A 148 -0.40 28.58 -3.32
CA GLN A 148 -1.66 28.10 -3.88
C GLN A 148 -1.43 26.96 -4.89
N ALA A 149 -0.41 26.16 -4.68
CA ALA A 149 -0.01 25.08 -5.59
C ALA A 149 -1.15 24.05 -5.84
N TRP A 150 -2.08 23.90 -4.89
CA TRP A 150 -3.26 23.02 -5.04
C TRP A 150 -4.15 23.38 -6.23
N ASN A 151 -4.27 24.65 -6.62
CA ASN A 151 -5.09 25.02 -7.76
C ASN A 151 -4.65 24.31 -9.05
N LEU A 152 -3.36 24.36 -9.35
CA LEU A 152 -2.83 23.71 -10.55
C LEU A 152 -2.79 22.18 -10.40
N THR A 153 -2.52 21.65 -9.20
CA THR A 153 -2.55 20.20 -9.00
C THR A 153 -3.95 19.60 -9.13
N ASP A 154 -5.01 20.35 -8.75
CA ASP A 154 -6.41 19.99 -8.99
C ASP A 154 -6.72 19.95 -10.50
N GLU A 155 -6.31 20.99 -11.24
CA GLU A 155 -6.47 21.04 -12.70
C GLU A 155 -5.76 19.89 -13.43
N LEU A 156 -4.61 19.46 -12.91
CA LEU A 156 -3.83 18.35 -13.46
C LEU A 156 -4.33 16.96 -13.00
N GLY A 157 -5.30 16.92 -12.10
CA GLY A 157 -5.83 15.68 -11.52
C GLY A 157 -4.87 15.00 -10.53
N VAL A 158 -3.84 15.69 -10.06
CA VAL A 158 -2.93 15.23 -9.00
C VAL A 158 -3.60 15.31 -7.64
N THR A 159 -4.43 16.31 -7.42
CA THR A 159 -5.30 16.46 -6.25
C THR A 159 -6.76 16.58 -6.70
N ASP A 160 -7.70 16.67 -5.77
CA ASP A 160 -9.15 16.60 -6.01
C ASP A 160 -9.95 17.69 -5.27
N GLY A 161 -9.29 18.80 -4.91
CA GLY A 161 -9.88 19.88 -4.15
C GLY A 161 -9.80 19.70 -2.63
N SER A 162 -9.21 18.60 -2.15
CA SER A 162 -9.06 18.32 -0.71
C SER A 162 -8.06 19.25 -0.02
N TYR A 163 -7.11 19.79 -0.79
CA TYR A 163 -6.04 20.65 -0.27
C TYR A 163 -6.37 22.11 -0.51
N GLY A 164 -6.01 22.98 0.44
CA GLY A 164 -6.29 24.40 0.35
C GLY A 164 -5.71 25.19 1.52
N PRO A 165 -6.07 26.48 1.66
CA PRO A 165 -5.51 27.36 2.70
C PRO A 165 -5.85 26.92 4.12
N LYS A 166 -6.82 26.04 4.29
CA LYS A 166 -7.25 25.48 5.59
C LYS A 166 -6.65 24.10 5.90
N THR A 167 -5.84 23.54 5.00
CA THR A 167 -5.17 22.26 5.22
C THR A 167 -4.12 22.42 6.31
N THR A 168 -4.38 21.85 7.47
CA THR A 168 -3.49 21.92 8.65
C THR A 168 -2.77 20.61 8.93
N ALA A 169 -3.31 19.48 8.45
CA ALA A 169 -2.71 18.17 8.54
C ALA A 169 -2.13 17.79 7.18
N PHE A 170 -0.93 17.25 7.19
CA PHE A 170 -0.28 16.71 6.00
C PHE A 170 0.70 15.64 6.46
N ASP A 171 0.47 14.42 6.04
CA ASP A 171 1.19 13.26 6.50
C ASP A 171 1.81 12.46 5.35
N ARG A 172 2.43 11.32 5.67
CA ARG A 172 3.06 10.46 4.67
C ARG A 172 2.04 9.74 3.79
N GLY A 173 0.81 9.56 4.27
CA GLY A 173 -0.31 9.05 3.49
C GLY A 173 -0.70 10.01 2.37
N ASP A 174 -0.77 11.31 2.67
CA ASP A 174 -0.97 12.36 1.68
C ASP A 174 0.13 12.36 0.63
N VAL A 175 1.40 12.25 1.07
CA VAL A 175 2.54 12.17 0.15
C VAL A 175 2.41 10.96 -0.78
N ALA A 176 2.06 9.79 -0.27
CA ALA A 176 1.90 8.59 -1.08
C ALA A 176 0.76 8.75 -2.09
N TRP A 177 -0.40 9.24 -1.63
CA TRP A 177 -1.58 9.44 -2.48
C TRP A 177 -1.34 10.45 -3.61
N ILE A 178 -0.76 11.61 -3.30
CA ILE A 178 -0.38 12.63 -4.28
C ILE A 178 0.66 12.06 -5.27
N SER A 179 1.66 11.35 -4.77
CA SER A 179 2.73 10.78 -5.58
C SER A 179 2.21 9.76 -6.58
N LEU A 180 1.28 8.89 -6.19
CA LEU A 180 0.68 7.92 -7.10
C LEU A 180 -0.07 8.62 -8.24
N ARG A 181 -0.86 9.62 -7.94
CA ARG A 181 -1.62 10.41 -8.93
C ARG A 181 -0.69 11.24 -9.84
N ALA A 182 0.40 11.75 -9.29
CA ALA A 182 1.41 12.48 -10.06
C ALA A 182 2.09 11.61 -11.13
N LEU A 183 2.11 10.28 -10.99
CA LEU A 183 2.64 9.37 -12.04
C LEU A 183 1.88 9.51 -13.35
N ASP A 184 0.59 9.85 -13.31
CA ASP A 184 -0.29 9.95 -14.47
C ASP A 184 -0.51 11.39 -14.96
N ALA A 185 0.01 12.39 -14.21
CA ALA A 185 0.01 13.76 -14.65
C ALA A 185 1.03 13.99 -15.79
N LYS A 186 0.66 14.85 -16.73
CA LYS A 186 1.50 15.13 -17.89
C LYS A 186 2.55 16.20 -17.59
N ASP A 187 3.78 15.92 -17.88
CA ASP A 187 4.84 16.92 -17.90
C ASP A 187 4.51 18.07 -18.86
N LYS A 188 4.76 19.29 -18.42
CA LYS A 188 4.41 20.52 -19.16
C LYS A 188 5.01 20.59 -20.56
N LYS A 189 6.28 20.18 -20.70
CA LYS A 189 7.05 20.28 -21.94
C LYS A 189 6.89 19.06 -22.83
N THR A 190 7.09 17.88 -22.28
CA THR A 190 7.13 16.63 -23.05
C THR A 190 5.74 16.05 -23.32
N LYS A 191 4.74 16.47 -22.55
CA LYS A 191 3.36 15.92 -22.54
C LYS A 191 3.30 14.42 -22.19
N ARG A 192 4.39 13.85 -21.70
CA ARG A 192 4.48 12.47 -21.23
C ARG A 192 4.21 12.43 -19.72
N THR A 193 3.69 11.32 -19.25
CA THR A 193 3.52 11.06 -17.82
C THR A 193 4.81 10.51 -17.20
N LEU A 194 4.97 10.66 -15.88
CA LEU A 194 6.07 10.01 -15.15
C LEU A 194 5.99 8.49 -15.31
N ARG A 195 4.80 7.89 -15.26
CA ARG A 195 4.58 6.46 -15.51
C ARG A 195 5.20 6.02 -16.83
N THR A 196 4.95 6.76 -17.91
CA THR A 196 5.53 6.49 -19.23
C THR A 196 7.06 6.69 -19.24
N THR A 197 7.54 7.75 -18.60
CA THR A 197 8.97 8.10 -18.56
C THR A 197 9.78 7.06 -17.80
N LEU A 198 9.26 6.59 -16.67
CA LEU A 198 9.86 5.54 -15.84
C LEU A 198 9.60 4.13 -16.38
N LYS A 199 8.82 4.01 -17.48
CA LYS A 199 8.42 2.74 -18.09
C LYS A 199 7.73 1.81 -17.09
N LEU A 200 6.97 2.40 -16.15
CA LEU A 200 6.20 1.63 -15.19
C LEU A 200 5.07 0.93 -15.95
N LYS A 201 4.97 -0.37 -15.71
CA LYS A 201 3.89 -1.15 -16.30
C LYS A 201 2.65 -0.98 -15.45
N SER A 202 1.54 -0.54 -16.05
CA SER A 202 0.25 -0.31 -15.37
C SER A 202 -0.30 -1.54 -14.65
N ASP A 203 0.17 -2.67 -15.01
CA ASP A 203 -0.26 -3.98 -14.53
C ASP A 203 0.47 -4.45 -13.25
N VAL A 204 1.42 -3.67 -12.65
CA VAL A 204 1.92 -3.94 -11.29
C VAL A 204 0.81 -3.68 -10.26
N ASP A 205 -0.11 -2.77 -10.56
CA ASP A 205 -1.29 -2.47 -9.74
C ASP A 205 -2.30 -3.64 -9.71
N GLN A 206 -2.09 -4.67 -10.52
CA GLN A 206 -2.99 -5.81 -10.70
C GLN A 206 -2.25 -7.15 -10.51
N CYS A 207 -1.33 -7.21 -9.57
CA CYS A 207 -0.83 -8.49 -9.08
C CYS A 207 -1.95 -9.16 -8.29
N VAL A 208 -2.95 -9.64 -9.01
CA VAL A 208 -4.07 -10.33 -8.40
C VAL A 208 -3.88 -11.80 -8.68
N TRP A 209 -3.61 -12.55 -7.64
CA TRP A 209 -3.80 -14.00 -7.62
C TRP A 209 -5.11 -14.24 -6.86
N GLU A 210 -5.71 -15.33 -7.18
CA GLU A 210 -6.89 -15.81 -6.47
C GLU A 210 -6.61 -17.20 -5.91
N GLU A 211 -7.20 -17.46 -4.78
CA GLU A 211 -7.33 -18.80 -4.27
C GLU A 211 -8.40 -19.53 -5.09
N THR A 212 -8.00 -20.62 -5.73
CA THR A 212 -8.91 -21.40 -6.58
C THR A 212 -9.48 -22.63 -5.87
N TRP A 213 -8.84 -23.07 -4.80
CA TRP A 213 -9.26 -24.25 -4.05
C TRP A 213 -8.54 -24.32 -2.73
N GLN A 214 -9.22 -24.89 -1.75
CA GLN A 214 -8.68 -25.18 -0.43
C GLN A 214 -9.11 -26.55 0.07
N SER A 215 -8.32 -27.13 0.97
CA SER A 215 -8.68 -28.29 1.74
C SER A 215 -8.04 -28.22 3.12
N CYS A 216 -8.81 -28.55 4.13
CA CYS A 216 -8.32 -28.61 5.50
C CYS A 216 -8.32 -30.05 6.01
N LEU A 217 -7.19 -30.41 6.60
CA LEU A 217 -7.05 -31.55 7.46
C LEU A 217 -6.74 -31.03 8.87
N LYS A 218 -6.84 -31.89 9.86
CA LYS A 218 -6.74 -31.56 11.29
C LYS A 218 -5.57 -30.59 11.67
N ASP A 219 -4.41 -30.84 11.09
CA ASP A 219 -3.16 -30.10 11.35
C ASP A 219 -2.56 -29.47 10.08
N GLN A 220 -3.33 -29.46 9.00
CA GLN A 220 -2.82 -29.02 7.71
C GLN A 220 -3.89 -28.32 6.89
N MET A 221 -3.53 -27.19 6.33
CA MET A 221 -4.30 -26.47 5.32
C MET A 221 -3.58 -26.49 3.98
N VAL A 222 -4.31 -26.71 2.91
CA VAL A 222 -3.79 -26.72 1.55
C VAL A 222 -4.52 -25.64 0.75
N PHE A 223 -3.74 -24.79 0.11
CA PHE A 223 -4.25 -23.76 -0.80
C PHE A 223 -3.72 -23.99 -2.21
N SER A 224 -4.56 -23.71 -3.19
CA SER A 224 -4.16 -23.58 -4.58
C SER A 224 -4.33 -22.14 -5.04
N PHE A 225 -3.34 -21.65 -5.78
CA PHE A 225 -3.34 -20.29 -6.31
C PHE A 225 -3.20 -20.30 -7.82
N ALA A 226 -3.95 -19.40 -8.47
CA ALA A 226 -3.88 -19.10 -9.89
C ALA A 226 -3.85 -17.58 -10.12
N PRO A 227 -3.43 -17.09 -11.30
CA PRO A 227 -3.66 -15.71 -11.67
C PRO A 227 -5.16 -15.43 -11.67
N ALA A 228 -5.59 -14.28 -11.15
CA ALA A 228 -6.99 -13.90 -11.17
C ALA A 228 -7.51 -13.79 -12.61
N GLU A 229 -8.79 -14.07 -12.80
CA GLU A 229 -9.44 -13.98 -14.11
C GLU A 229 -9.26 -12.57 -14.69
N GLY A 230 -8.87 -12.49 -15.97
CA GLY A 230 -8.57 -11.23 -16.65
C GLY A 230 -7.19 -10.64 -16.34
N SER A 231 -6.40 -11.29 -15.48
CA SER A 231 -5.02 -10.86 -15.23
C SER A 231 -4.18 -11.02 -16.51
N PRO A 232 -3.55 -9.94 -17.03
CA PRO A 232 -2.75 -10.00 -18.27
C PRO A 232 -1.41 -10.72 -18.07
N ARG A 233 -1.16 -11.39 -16.95
CA ARG A 233 0.17 -11.77 -16.50
C ARG A 233 0.35 -13.24 -16.23
N THR A 234 1.52 -13.72 -16.66
CA THR A 234 2.04 -15.01 -16.26
C THR A 234 3.06 -14.82 -15.16
N TYR A 235 2.78 -15.35 -13.97
CA TYR A 235 3.77 -15.45 -12.92
C TYR A 235 4.86 -16.43 -13.33
N THR A 236 6.12 -16.01 -13.20
CA THR A 236 7.27 -16.90 -13.40
C THR A 236 7.67 -17.60 -12.11
N LYS A 237 7.37 -16.96 -10.98
CA LYS A 237 7.61 -17.52 -9.66
C LYS A 237 6.59 -16.95 -8.66
N PHE A 238 6.09 -17.84 -7.81
CA PHE A 238 5.28 -17.49 -6.64
C PHE A 238 5.83 -18.24 -5.44
N THR A 239 6.02 -17.55 -4.31
CA THR A 239 6.57 -18.12 -3.09
C THR A 239 5.78 -17.59 -1.89
N VAL A 240 5.37 -18.50 -0.99
CA VAL A 240 4.94 -18.12 0.35
C VAL A 240 6.17 -18.10 1.24
N ASP A 241 6.56 -16.90 1.66
CA ASP A 241 7.80 -16.68 2.42
C ASP A 241 7.62 -17.01 3.90
N SER A 242 6.43 -16.74 4.45
CA SER A 242 6.04 -17.06 5.82
C SER A 242 4.52 -17.18 5.94
N ALA A 243 4.04 -17.94 6.92
CA ALA A 243 2.61 -18.13 7.15
C ALA A 243 2.29 -18.35 8.63
N TRP A 244 1.10 -17.94 9.03
CA TRP A 244 0.56 -18.08 10.39
C TRP A 244 -0.89 -18.53 10.35
N ALA A 245 -1.30 -19.29 11.36
CA ALA A 245 -2.68 -19.64 11.67
C ALA A 245 -3.02 -19.09 13.06
N ASN A 246 -3.98 -18.17 13.18
CA ASN A 246 -4.30 -17.45 14.43
C ASN A 246 -3.04 -16.91 15.15
N GLY A 247 -2.08 -16.37 14.39
CA GLY A 247 -0.82 -15.87 14.91
C GLY A 247 0.24 -16.94 15.27
N GLN A 248 -0.10 -18.23 15.17
CA GLN A 248 0.85 -19.32 15.37
C GLN A 248 1.60 -19.62 14.06
N PRO A 249 2.93 -19.77 14.06
CA PRO A 249 3.70 -19.99 12.84
C PRO A 249 3.37 -21.34 12.21
N CYS A 250 3.26 -21.34 10.87
CA CYS A 250 3.04 -22.55 10.08
C CYS A 250 4.35 -23.03 9.44
N GLN A 251 4.51 -24.35 9.32
CA GLN A 251 5.49 -24.93 8.42
C GLN A 251 4.95 -24.91 6.99
N ILE A 252 5.77 -24.49 6.04
CA ILE A 252 5.36 -24.31 4.65
C ILE A 252 6.01 -25.36 3.79
N LYS A 253 5.20 -26.05 2.97
CA LYS A 253 5.66 -26.89 1.87
C LYS A 253 4.95 -26.45 0.62
N GLN A 254 5.69 -26.03 -0.39
CA GLN A 254 5.14 -25.43 -1.60
C GLN A 254 5.62 -26.13 -2.85
N PHE A 255 4.73 -26.19 -3.85
CA PHE A 255 4.99 -26.67 -5.21
C PHE A 255 4.57 -25.56 -6.17
N SER A 256 5.54 -24.99 -6.89
CA SER A 256 5.32 -23.82 -7.77
C SER A 256 5.67 -24.08 -9.23
N THR A 257 6.12 -25.29 -9.57
CA THR A 257 6.33 -25.66 -10.97
C THR A 257 5.13 -26.43 -11.50
N LYS A 258 4.74 -26.21 -12.74
CA LYS A 258 3.63 -26.93 -13.37
C LYS A 258 3.77 -28.46 -13.22
N ARG A 259 5.00 -28.97 -13.36
CA ARG A 259 5.29 -30.40 -13.19
C ARG A 259 4.97 -30.91 -11.79
N ASP A 260 5.43 -30.17 -10.77
CA ASP A 260 5.28 -30.57 -9.37
C ASP A 260 3.84 -30.43 -8.91
N VAL A 261 3.18 -29.32 -9.27
CA VAL A 261 1.75 -29.09 -9.02
C VAL A 261 0.92 -30.23 -9.63
N THR A 262 1.11 -30.55 -10.90
CA THR A 262 0.40 -31.65 -11.59
C THR A 262 0.68 -33.00 -10.90
N SER A 263 1.90 -33.25 -10.47
CA SER A 263 2.28 -34.47 -9.74
C SER A 263 1.56 -34.59 -8.40
N GLN A 264 1.45 -33.49 -7.64
CA GLN A 264 0.73 -33.48 -6.37
C GLN A 264 -0.78 -33.66 -6.58
N LEU A 265 -1.35 -33.02 -7.58
CA LEU A 265 -2.77 -33.15 -7.92
C LEU A 265 -3.19 -34.59 -8.25
N LYS A 266 -2.30 -35.41 -8.80
CA LYS A 266 -2.59 -36.82 -9.10
C LYS A 266 -2.98 -37.64 -7.87
N LYS A 267 -2.62 -37.20 -6.68
CA LYS A 267 -2.96 -37.89 -5.41
C LYS A 267 -4.41 -37.63 -4.97
N TYR A 268 -5.07 -36.64 -5.53
CA TYR A 268 -6.44 -36.25 -5.19
C TYR A 268 -7.46 -36.92 -6.13
N PRO A 269 -8.72 -37.09 -5.67
CA PRO A 269 -9.81 -37.53 -6.53
C PRO A 269 -9.98 -36.65 -7.75
N LYS A 270 -10.62 -37.18 -8.80
CA LYS A 270 -10.82 -36.48 -10.07
C LYS A 270 -11.57 -35.15 -9.87
N ASP A 271 -12.64 -35.14 -9.07
CA ASP A 271 -13.46 -33.98 -8.82
C ASP A 271 -12.66 -32.85 -8.13
N THR A 272 -11.78 -33.20 -7.19
CA THR A 272 -10.85 -32.25 -6.57
C THR A 272 -9.87 -31.68 -7.60
N ARG A 273 -9.32 -32.51 -8.48
CA ARG A 273 -8.39 -32.05 -9.54
C ARG A 273 -9.06 -31.11 -10.52
N ASP A 274 -10.32 -31.39 -10.84
CA ASP A 274 -11.10 -30.54 -11.73
C ASP A 274 -11.46 -29.20 -11.05
N ALA A 275 -11.74 -29.22 -9.75
CA ALA A 275 -12.01 -28.01 -8.94
C ALA A 275 -10.78 -27.11 -8.79
N VAL A 276 -9.57 -27.69 -8.65
CA VAL A 276 -8.31 -26.93 -8.54
C VAL A 276 -8.00 -26.17 -9.84
N GLY A 277 -8.48 -26.67 -10.98
CA GLY A 277 -8.32 -26.03 -12.28
C GLY A 277 -6.96 -26.24 -12.95
N SER A 278 -6.90 -25.98 -14.25
CA SER A 278 -5.70 -26.17 -15.08
C SER A 278 -4.69 -25.02 -14.97
N GLU A 279 -5.12 -23.88 -14.45
CA GLU A 279 -4.33 -22.64 -14.37
C GLU A 279 -3.55 -22.50 -13.05
N THR A 280 -3.71 -23.45 -12.13
CA THR A 280 -2.98 -23.45 -10.84
C THR A 280 -1.49 -23.42 -11.07
N PHE A 281 -0.82 -22.41 -10.53
CA PHE A 281 0.63 -22.26 -10.59
C PHE A 281 1.33 -22.54 -9.26
N ALA A 282 0.58 -22.60 -8.13
CA ALA A 282 1.13 -22.97 -6.84
C ALA A 282 0.17 -23.80 -6.01
N LEU A 283 0.70 -24.83 -5.36
CA LEU A 283 0.06 -25.55 -4.26
C LEU A 283 0.88 -25.31 -3.00
N VAL A 284 0.22 -24.83 -1.95
CA VAL A 284 0.83 -24.47 -0.67
C VAL A 284 0.19 -25.30 0.43
N TYR A 285 1.03 -26.03 1.15
CA TYR A 285 0.66 -26.83 2.32
C TYR A 285 1.17 -26.11 3.55
N LEU A 286 0.25 -25.71 4.45
CA LEU A 286 0.56 -25.14 5.75
C LEU A 286 0.31 -26.19 6.82
N THR A 287 1.34 -26.60 7.55
CA THR A 287 1.19 -27.50 8.71
C THR A 287 1.37 -26.68 9.99
N TYR A 288 0.53 -26.91 10.98
CA TYR A 288 0.48 -26.15 12.22
C TYR A 288 0.15 -27.04 13.42
N ASP A 289 0.40 -26.53 14.63
CA ASP A 289 -0.05 -27.14 15.87
C ASP A 289 -1.54 -26.81 16.08
N GLU A 290 -2.41 -27.80 15.88
CA GLU A 290 -3.85 -27.66 15.98
C GLU A 290 -4.27 -27.11 17.35
N ALA A 291 -3.74 -27.65 18.43
CA ALA A 291 -4.13 -27.24 19.79
C ALA A 291 -3.75 -25.77 20.06
N ALA A 292 -2.56 -25.38 19.64
CA ALA A 292 -2.10 -23.99 19.79
C ALA A 292 -2.94 -23.01 18.93
N VAL A 293 -3.27 -23.40 17.71
CA VAL A 293 -4.08 -22.57 16.78
C VAL A 293 -5.50 -22.40 17.28
N LEU A 294 -6.12 -23.46 17.78
CA LEU A 294 -7.48 -23.41 18.34
C LEU A 294 -7.52 -22.60 19.65
N ALA A 295 -6.53 -22.78 20.53
CA ALA A 295 -6.43 -21.99 21.76
C ALA A 295 -6.23 -20.49 21.50
N ALA A 296 -5.66 -20.13 20.35
CA ALA A 296 -5.44 -18.74 19.93
C ALA A 296 -6.62 -18.15 19.13
N ALA A 297 -7.69 -18.91 18.88
CA ALA A 297 -8.86 -18.40 18.16
C ALA A 297 -9.59 -17.32 18.99
N THR A 298 -9.80 -16.16 18.37
CA THR A 298 -10.48 -15.00 18.98
C THR A 298 -11.90 -14.82 18.46
N GLU A 299 -12.28 -15.54 17.41
CA GLU A 299 -13.59 -15.45 16.76
C GLU A 299 -14.21 -16.83 16.61
N THR A 300 -15.54 -16.85 16.68
CA THR A 300 -16.32 -18.06 16.49
C THR A 300 -17.47 -17.81 15.52
N VAL A 301 -17.94 -18.88 14.89
CA VAL A 301 -19.12 -18.89 14.03
C VAL A 301 -20.11 -19.91 14.57
N GLU A 302 -21.40 -19.53 14.62
CA GLU A 302 -22.51 -20.41 14.95
C GLU A 302 -23.05 -21.05 13.67
N ASP A 303 -23.08 -22.38 13.62
CA ASP A 303 -23.72 -23.10 12.54
C ASP A 303 -24.43 -24.36 13.07
N ASN A 304 -25.67 -24.55 12.66
CA ASN A 304 -26.53 -25.69 13.08
C ASN A 304 -26.58 -25.93 14.61
N GLY A 305 -26.51 -24.86 15.43
CA GLY A 305 -26.53 -24.91 16.87
C GLY A 305 -25.19 -25.31 17.53
N HIS A 306 -24.12 -25.33 16.78
CA HIS A 306 -22.76 -25.54 17.26
C HIS A 306 -21.88 -24.31 17.02
N THR A 307 -20.98 -24.06 17.96
CA THR A 307 -19.99 -22.97 17.89
C THR A 307 -18.67 -23.49 17.35
N TYR A 308 -18.17 -22.90 16.28
CA TYR A 308 -16.90 -23.28 15.65
C TYR A 308 -15.89 -22.16 15.74
N PRO A 309 -14.61 -22.46 16.10
CA PRO A 309 -13.55 -21.44 16.05
C PRO A 309 -13.23 -21.06 14.61
N VAL A 310 -12.99 -19.76 14.41
CA VAL A 310 -12.47 -19.25 13.13
C VAL A 310 -10.95 -19.34 13.15
N ILE A 311 -10.37 -19.92 12.10
CA ILE A 311 -8.93 -19.92 11.89
C ILE A 311 -8.60 -18.91 10.82
N LYS A 312 -7.81 -17.92 11.21
CA LYS A 312 -7.30 -16.86 10.31
C LYS A 312 -5.91 -17.24 9.86
N PHE A 313 -5.76 -17.44 8.57
CA PHE A 313 -4.46 -17.64 7.95
C PHE A 313 -3.93 -16.31 7.43
N GLN A 314 -2.67 -16.05 7.71
CA GLN A 314 -1.93 -14.92 7.17
C GLN A 314 -0.71 -15.48 6.44
N MET A 315 -0.45 -14.99 5.24
CA MET A 315 0.71 -15.39 4.44
C MET A 315 1.42 -14.17 3.89
N ASN A 316 2.73 -14.19 3.92
CA ASN A 316 3.55 -13.28 3.16
C ASN A 316 3.95 -13.97 1.86
N VAL A 317 3.68 -13.35 0.74
CA VAL A 317 3.90 -13.94 -0.57
C VAL A 317 4.78 -13.05 -1.43
N THR A 318 5.63 -13.66 -2.24
CA THR A 318 6.44 -12.97 -3.25
C THR A 318 6.08 -13.53 -4.62
N GLY A 319 5.60 -12.67 -5.50
CA GLY A 319 5.34 -12.99 -6.89
C GLY A 319 6.38 -12.34 -7.81
N THR A 320 6.90 -13.07 -8.78
CA THR A 320 7.75 -12.53 -9.83
C THR A 320 7.06 -12.70 -11.17
N LEU A 321 6.81 -11.61 -11.84
CA LEU A 321 6.21 -11.55 -13.17
C LEU A 321 7.31 -11.46 -14.22
N ALA A 322 7.08 -12.06 -15.39
CA ALA A 322 8.04 -11.97 -16.50
C ALA A 322 8.35 -10.50 -16.84
N GLY A 323 9.61 -10.10 -16.66
CA GLY A 323 10.11 -8.76 -16.96
C GLY A 323 9.66 -7.66 -15.99
N SER A 324 9.27 -8.02 -14.76
CA SER A 324 8.93 -7.07 -13.68
C SER A 324 9.72 -7.38 -12.41
N PRO A 325 9.92 -6.39 -11.51
CA PRO A 325 10.45 -6.64 -10.17
C PRO A 325 9.59 -7.65 -9.40
N ALA A 326 10.16 -8.29 -8.41
CA ALA A 326 9.40 -9.12 -7.48
C ALA A 326 8.40 -8.25 -6.69
N VAL A 327 7.19 -8.77 -6.54
CA VAL A 327 6.11 -8.13 -5.79
C VAL A 327 5.93 -8.89 -4.50
N LYS A 328 5.91 -8.18 -3.37
CA LYS A 328 5.62 -8.74 -2.04
C LYS A 328 4.25 -8.28 -1.61
N GLU A 329 3.44 -9.21 -1.17
CA GLU A 329 2.08 -8.93 -0.67
C GLU A 329 1.77 -9.73 0.59
N LYS A 330 0.80 -9.23 1.35
CA LYS A 330 0.22 -9.90 2.50
C LYS A 330 -1.15 -10.44 2.11
N ALA A 331 -1.32 -11.76 2.17
CA ALA A 331 -2.61 -12.41 1.99
C ALA A 331 -3.21 -12.76 3.35
N GLU A 332 -4.47 -12.36 3.58
CA GLU A 332 -5.24 -12.70 4.77
C GLU A 332 -6.48 -13.48 4.36
N MET A 333 -6.68 -14.63 4.99
CA MET A 333 -7.82 -15.50 4.73
C MET A 333 -8.37 -16.00 6.05
N ALA A 334 -9.70 -16.00 6.19
CA ALA A 334 -10.39 -16.48 7.38
C ALA A 334 -11.28 -17.65 7.02
N TYR A 335 -11.13 -18.74 7.73
CA TYR A 335 -11.92 -19.94 7.56
C TYR A 335 -12.49 -20.41 8.90
N TYR A 336 -13.72 -20.84 8.90
CA TYR A 336 -14.25 -21.73 9.91
C TYR A 336 -14.46 -23.10 9.26
N ILE A 337 -14.07 -24.13 9.98
CA ILE A 337 -13.97 -25.45 9.42
C ILE A 337 -15.15 -26.28 9.90
N LEU A 338 -16.17 -26.35 9.06
CA LEU A 338 -17.39 -27.13 9.32
C LEU A 338 -17.21 -28.63 9.06
N GLY A 339 -16.23 -29.00 8.25
CA GLY A 339 -16.05 -30.38 7.81
C GLY A 339 -15.53 -31.32 8.91
N TYR A 340 -14.27 -31.70 8.79
CA TYR A 340 -13.62 -32.67 9.65
C TYR A 340 -13.68 -32.33 11.15
N TRP A 341 -13.51 -31.05 11.49
CA TRP A 341 -13.60 -30.61 12.89
C TRP A 341 -15.04 -30.48 13.39
N GLY A 342 -15.97 -30.19 12.50
CA GLY A 342 -17.39 -30.10 12.84
C GLY A 342 -17.93 -31.37 13.46
N GLU A 343 -17.53 -32.54 12.98
CA GLU A 343 -17.96 -33.82 13.54
C GLU A 343 -17.35 -34.14 14.91
N GLU A 344 -16.09 -33.75 15.16
CA GLU A 344 -15.43 -33.94 16.47
C GLU A 344 -15.96 -32.94 17.50
N TYR A 345 -16.16 -31.68 17.13
CA TYR A 345 -16.68 -30.64 18.03
C TYR A 345 -18.19 -30.79 18.28
N ALA A 346 -18.95 -31.33 17.35
CA ALA A 346 -20.36 -31.62 17.54
C ALA A 346 -20.62 -32.76 18.55
N LYS A 347 -19.60 -33.53 18.91
CA LYS A 347 -19.68 -34.63 19.88
C LYS A 347 -19.24 -34.24 21.30
N SER A 348 -18.66 -33.04 21.48
CA SER A 348 -18.31 -32.51 22.79
C SER A 348 -19.37 -31.56 23.34
#